data_6c6a41d8491fc006f4267171868b71bb
#
_entry.id   6c6a41d8491fc006f4267171868b71bb
#
_cell.length_a   1.000
_cell.length_b   1.000
_cell.length_c   1.000
_cell.angle_alpha   90.00
_cell.angle_beta   90.00
_cell.angle_gamma   90.00
#
_symmetry.space_group_name_H-M   'P 1'
#
loop_
_entity.id
_entity.type
_entity.pdbx_description
1 polymer ?
#
loop_
_entity_poly.entity_id
_entity_poly.type
_entity_poly.pdbx_seq_one_letter_code
_entity_poly.pdbx_strand_id
1 'polypeptide(L)'
;DSEIVSQIIYGEKFKIIKKINNWFKIRNSYDGYVGYIKKEQISDNFKPTHKVITLKSTIFKKNKNFKYIKTNKSLPFASKIMILNSDKKFSKFQKNQWLKNKDIVKENYIEKNLPKILKLFLNTKYKWGGKIFNGIDCSGLLQVFFQFNNIFIPRDTKDQIKFFKINEIKNNFQKNTLIFWKGHIAISINKQSLIHAYGPKKKVIIMNIKKTINEI
;
A
#
# COMPACT_ATOMS: atom_id res chain seq x y z
N ASP A 1 13.95 20.48 7.19
CA ASP A 1 13.70 19.17 6.57
C ASP A 1 12.22 18.88 6.63
N SER A 2 11.60 18.50 5.50
CA SER A 2 10.19 18.15 5.45
C SER A 2 9.98 16.70 5.88
N GLU A 3 9.06 16.47 6.80
CA GLU A 3 8.69 15.13 7.26
C GLU A 3 7.86 14.39 6.20
N ILE A 4 8.12 13.08 6.03
CA ILE A 4 7.28 12.22 5.21
C ILE A 4 6.10 11.75 6.05
N VAL A 5 4.92 12.29 5.80
CA VAL A 5 3.69 11.94 6.53
C VAL A 5 2.79 10.96 5.77
N SER A 6 2.99 10.81 4.46
CA SER A 6 2.30 9.81 3.62
C SER A 6 3.08 9.57 2.33
N GLN A 7 2.68 8.57 1.56
CA GLN A 7 3.22 8.25 0.24
C GLN A 7 2.10 8.10 -0.77
N ILE A 8 2.36 8.52 -2.02
CA ILE A 8 1.51 8.20 -3.18
C ILE A 8 2.07 6.95 -3.87
N ILE A 9 1.21 6.00 -4.17
CA ILE A 9 1.57 4.76 -4.87
C ILE A 9 1.37 4.95 -6.38
N TYR A 10 2.18 4.29 -7.20
CA TYR A 10 2.10 4.39 -8.66
C TYR A 10 0.67 4.12 -9.17
N GLY A 11 0.15 5.03 -9.99
CA GLY A 11 -1.19 4.97 -10.55
C GLY A 11 -2.30 5.53 -9.66
N GLU A 12 -1.99 6.09 -8.48
CA GLU A 12 -2.95 6.89 -7.72
C GLU A 12 -3.27 8.20 -8.44
N LYS A 13 -4.53 8.61 -8.37
CA LYS A 13 -5.00 9.90 -8.90
C LYS A 13 -4.80 11.00 -7.88
N PHE A 14 -4.52 12.20 -8.36
CA PHE A 14 -4.40 13.40 -7.52
C PHE A 14 -4.84 14.64 -8.28
N LYS A 15 -5.14 15.72 -7.55
CA LYS A 15 -5.37 17.06 -8.10
C LYS A 15 -4.16 17.94 -7.80
N ILE A 16 -3.67 18.68 -8.79
CA ILE A 16 -2.62 19.70 -8.60
C ILE A 16 -3.27 20.92 -7.96
N ILE A 17 -2.76 21.33 -6.79
CA ILE A 17 -3.19 22.54 -6.08
C ILE A 17 -2.32 23.73 -6.52
N LYS A 18 -1.00 23.52 -6.63
CA LYS A 18 -0.02 24.58 -6.97
C LYS A 18 1.21 23.99 -7.65
N LYS A 19 1.75 24.69 -8.63
CA LYS A 19 3.05 24.38 -9.25
C LYS A 19 4.13 25.24 -8.61
N ILE A 20 5.22 24.62 -8.15
CA ILE A 20 6.33 25.29 -7.44
C ILE A 20 7.64 24.74 -8.00
N ASN A 21 8.27 25.46 -8.91
CA ASN A 21 9.49 25.02 -9.60
C ASN A 21 9.35 23.59 -10.15
N ASN A 22 10.20 22.65 -9.68
CA ASN A 22 10.18 21.24 -10.08
C ASN A 22 9.22 20.38 -9.23
N TRP A 23 8.37 20.98 -8.40
CA TRP A 23 7.45 20.30 -7.52
C TRP A 23 6.00 20.70 -7.79
N PHE A 24 5.10 19.77 -7.54
CA PHE A 24 3.68 20.06 -7.49
C PHE A 24 3.17 19.80 -6.08
N LYS A 25 2.50 20.79 -5.50
CA LYS A 25 1.63 20.59 -4.35
C LYS A 25 0.37 19.92 -4.86
N ILE A 26 0.06 18.74 -4.35
CA ILE A 26 -1.05 17.91 -4.78
C ILE A 26 -1.99 17.58 -3.63
N ARG A 27 -3.22 17.21 -3.99
CA ARG A 27 -4.15 16.52 -3.10
C ARG A 27 -4.42 15.14 -3.68
N ASN A 28 -4.08 14.08 -2.93
CA ASN A 28 -4.40 12.71 -3.30
C ASN A 28 -5.93 12.54 -3.40
N SER A 29 -6.41 11.93 -4.49
CA SER A 29 -7.85 11.74 -4.71
C SER A 29 -8.44 10.60 -3.89
N TYR A 30 -7.61 9.70 -3.37
CA TYR A 30 -8.07 8.56 -2.57
C TYR A 30 -8.38 8.98 -1.13
N ASP A 31 -7.48 9.66 -0.44
CA ASP A 31 -7.59 9.97 0.99
C ASP A 31 -7.57 11.49 1.30
N GLY A 32 -7.47 12.33 0.27
CA GLY A 32 -7.45 13.79 0.42
C GLY A 32 -6.13 14.35 0.96
N TYR A 33 -5.13 13.50 1.21
CA TYR A 33 -3.85 13.92 1.76
C TYR A 33 -3.14 14.92 0.87
N VAL A 34 -2.61 16.00 1.47
CA VAL A 34 -1.90 17.06 0.75
C VAL A 34 -0.41 16.87 0.94
N GLY A 35 0.33 16.92 -0.15
CA GLY A 35 1.79 16.76 -0.14
C GLY A 35 2.44 17.28 -1.41
N TYR A 36 3.73 16.97 -1.58
CA TYR A 36 4.51 17.42 -2.72
C TYR A 36 5.07 16.23 -3.51
N ILE A 37 4.99 16.30 -4.83
CA ILE A 37 5.60 15.33 -5.75
C ILE A 37 6.46 16.03 -6.80
N LYS A 38 7.46 15.34 -7.34
CA LYS A 38 8.27 15.86 -8.45
C LYS A 38 7.48 15.85 -9.75
N LYS A 39 7.68 16.88 -10.59
CA LYS A 39 7.00 17.07 -11.87
C LYS A 39 7.14 15.89 -12.84
N GLU A 40 8.28 15.22 -12.84
CA GLU A 40 8.62 14.12 -13.79
C GLU A 40 7.78 12.86 -13.65
N GLN A 41 6.93 12.77 -12.63
CA GLN A 41 6.20 11.56 -12.25
C GLN A 41 4.70 11.61 -12.60
N ILE A 42 4.29 12.51 -13.50
CA ILE A 42 2.87 12.75 -13.81
C ILE A 42 2.54 12.20 -15.20
N SER A 43 1.38 11.59 -15.31
CA SER A 43 0.77 11.19 -16.58
C SER A 43 -0.69 11.62 -16.60
N ASP A 44 -1.10 12.23 -17.71
CA ASP A 44 -2.49 12.54 -18.01
C ASP A 44 -3.18 11.32 -18.65
N ASN A 45 -4.50 11.28 -18.62
CA ASN A 45 -5.33 10.24 -19.27
C ASN A 45 -5.02 8.80 -18.87
N PHE A 46 -4.61 8.59 -17.62
CA PHE A 46 -4.30 7.26 -17.10
C PHE A 46 -5.57 6.51 -16.70
N LYS A 47 -5.87 5.41 -17.42
CA LYS A 47 -6.98 4.49 -17.12
C LYS A 47 -6.41 3.12 -16.73
N PRO A 48 -6.31 2.80 -15.44
CA PRO A 48 -5.74 1.53 -15.02
C PRO A 48 -6.62 0.35 -15.45
N THR A 49 -5.98 -0.71 -15.93
CA THR A 49 -6.62 -1.98 -16.30
C THR A 49 -6.27 -3.11 -15.32
N HIS A 50 -5.12 -2.98 -14.64
CA HIS A 50 -4.59 -3.98 -13.72
C HIS A 50 -3.97 -3.30 -12.49
N LYS A 51 -3.71 -4.12 -11.47
CA LYS A 51 -3.02 -3.72 -10.25
C LYS A 51 -2.05 -4.80 -9.76
N VAL A 52 -1.01 -4.37 -9.07
CA VAL A 52 0.04 -5.25 -8.52
C VAL A 52 -0.50 -5.95 -7.26
N ILE A 53 -0.43 -7.30 -7.24
CA ILE A 53 -0.90 -8.14 -6.12
C ILE A 53 0.26 -8.67 -5.25
N THR A 54 1.50 -8.55 -5.67
CA THR A 54 2.67 -8.95 -4.90
C THR A 54 3.24 -7.79 -4.10
N LEU A 55 3.93 -8.06 -3.00
CA LEU A 55 4.56 -7.00 -2.18
C LEU A 55 5.43 -6.05 -3.01
N LYS A 56 6.20 -6.64 -3.95
CA LYS A 56 7.14 -5.95 -4.82
C LYS A 56 7.18 -6.63 -6.17
N SER A 57 6.78 -5.95 -7.24
CA SER A 57 6.90 -6.45 -8.61
C SER A 57 8.05 -5.78 -9.34
N THR A 58 9.06 -6.56 -9.71
CA THR A 58 10.25 -6.06 -10.43
C THR A 58 9.89 -5.61 -11.84
N ILE A 59 10.39 -4.44 -12.25
CA ILE A 59 10.27 -3.95 -13.61
C ILE A 59 11.33 -4.57 -14.50
N PHE A 60 10.93 -5.08 -15.66
CA PHE A 60 11.81 -5.63 -16.69
C PHE A 60 11.84 -4.69 -17.91
N LYS A 61 12.93 -4.77 -18.67
CA LYS A 61 13.08 -4.16 -19.99
C LYS A 61 13.41 -5.24 -21.03
N LYS A 62 12.99 -5.07 -22.28
CA LYS A 62 13.50 -5.88 -23.39
C LYS A 62 14.81 -5.28 -23.92
N ASN A 63 15.82 -6.08 -24.09
CA ASN A 63 17.07 -5.72 -24.77
C ASN A 63 16.92 -5.81 -26.30
N LYS A 64 18.00 -5.52 -27.02
CA LYS A 64 18.05 -5.60 -28.52
C LYS A 64 17.71 -7.00 -29.06
N ASN A 65 17.97 -8.06 -28.28
CA ASN A 65 17.67 -9.46 -28.65
C ASN A 65 16.30 -9.92 -28.09
N PHE A 66 15.40 -8.99 -27.77
CA PHE A 66 14.05 -9.24 -27.23
C PHE A 66 14.01 -10.04 -25.91
N LYS A 67 15.14 -10.20 -25.21
CA LYS A 67 15.19 -10.87 -23.91
C LYS A 67 14.80 -9.89 -22.78
N TYR A 68 14.07 -10.42 -21.79
CA TYR A 68 13.67 -9.66 -20.60
C TYR A 68 14.79 -9.57 -19.59
N ILE A 69 15.25 -8.36 -19.31
CA ILE A 69 16.31 -8.05 -18.36
C ILE A 69 15.70 -7.37 -17.13
N LYS A 70 16.03 -7.85 -15.93
CA LYS A 70 15.64 -7.21 -14.68
C LYS A 70 16.25 -5.82 -14.58
N THR A 71 15.47 -4.87 -14.06
CA THR A 71 15.98 -3.56 -13.63
C THR A 71 16.08 -3.51 -12.10
N ASN A 72 16.68 -2.45 -11.58
CA ASN A 72 16.67 -2.15 -10.14
C ASN A 72 15.38 -1.49 -9.65
N LYS A 73 14.42 -1.21 -10.57
CA LYS A 73 13.15 -0.57 -10.28
C LYS A 73 12.05 -1.61 -10.03
N SER A 74 11.10 -1.26 -9.18
CA SER A 74 9.95 -2.11 -8.85
C SER A 74 8.72 -1.28 -8.55
N LEU A 75 7.54 -1.86 -8.78
CA LEU A 75 6.27 -1.31 -8.32
C LEU A 75 5.84 -1.99 -7.01
N PRO A 76 5.35 -1.22 -6.02
CA PRO A 76 4.81 -1.78 -4.79
C PRO A 76 3.43 -2.41 -4.99
N PHE A 77 3.00 -3.19 -3.99
CA PHE A 77 1.62 -3.67 -3.84
C PHE A 77 0.61 -2.53 -4.04
N ALA A 78 -0.54 -2.84 -4.61
CA ALA A 78 -1.63 -1.91 -4.94
C ALA A 78 -1.30 -0.86 -6.03
N SER A 79 -0.10 -0.85 -6.63
CA SER A 79 0.18 -0.03 -7.80
C SER A 79 -0.80 -0.33 -8.92
N LYS A 80 -1.45 0.70 -9.46
CA LYS A 80 -2.37 0.58 -10.60
C LYS A 80 -1.61 0.83 -11.89
N ILE A 81 -1.86 0.01 -12.91
CA ILE A 81 -1.16 0.07 -14.20
C ILE A 81 -2.14 -0.06 -15.35
N MET A 82 -1.81 0.56 -16.46
CA MET A 82 -2.50 0.38 -17.74
C MET A 82 -1.68 -0.57 -18.61
N ILE A 83 -2.23 -1.74 -18.93
CA ILE A 83 -1.56 -2.70 -19.81
C ILE A 83 -1.72 -2.26 -21.26
N LEU A 84 -0.59 -2.14 -21.96
CA LEU A 84 -0.50 -1.75 -23.36
C LEU A 84 -0.40 -2.96 -24.30
N ASN A 85 0.25 -4.03 -23.82
CA ASN A 85 0.42 -5.29 -24.54
C ASN A 85 0.84 -6.39 -23.57
N SER A 86 0.65 -7.66 -23.93
CA SER A 86 1.03 -8.80 -23.09
C SER A 86 1.51 -9.96 -23.95
N ASP A 87 2.45 -10.73 -23.41
CA ASP A 87 2.78 -12.07 -23.89
C ASP A 87 2.46 -13.13 -22.81
N LYS A 88 2.86 -14.39 -23.01
CA LYS A 88 2.57 -15.50 -22.10
C LYS A 88 3.09 -15.26 -20.66
N LYS A 89 4.14 -14.47 -20.45
CA LYS A 89 4.84 -14.31 -19.16
C LYS A 89 4.86 -12.88 -18.65
N PHE A 90 4.78 -11.89 -19.54
CA PHE A 90 4.97 -10.47 -19.18
C PHE A 90 3.92 -9.57 -19.81
N SER A 91 3.58 -8.49 -19.09
CA SER A 91 2.70 -7.42 -19.55
C SER A 91 3.46 -6.09 -19.59
N LYS A 92 3.35 -5.39 -20.73
CA LYS A 92 3.91 -4.06 -20.96
C LYS A 92 2.96 -3.01 -20.39
N PHE A 93 3.46 -2.11 -19.55
CA PHE A 93 2.66 -1.03 -18.94
C PHE A 93 3.18 0.39 -19.26
N GLN A 94 4.43 0.50 -19.72
CA GLN A 94 5.02 1.74 -20.24
C GLN A 94 6.02 1.43 -21.35
N LYS A 95 6.59 2.50 -22.01
CA LYS A 95 7.63 2.33 -23.03
C LYS A 95 8.78 1.49 -22.48
N ASN A 96 8.95 0.28 -23.05
CA ASN A 96 9.92 -0.74 -22.65
C ASN A 96 9.96 -1.06 -21.14
N GLN A 97 8.81 -1.02 -20.46
CA GLN A 97 8.68 -1.45 -19.07
C GLN A 97 7.63 -2.54 -18.95
N TRP A 98 8.02 -3.65 -18.33
CA TRP A 98 7.24 -4.88 -18.26
C TRP A 98 7.20 -5.42 -16.85
N LEU A 99 6.07 -6.02 -16.47
CA LEU A 99 5.89 -6.79 -15.23
C LEU A 99 5.58 -8.25 -15.58
N LYS A 100 5.84 -9.16 -14.65
CA LYS A 100 5.39 -10.54 -14.79
C LYS A 100 3.88 -10.64 -14.65
N ASN A 101 3.23 -11.41 -15.51
CA ASN A 101 1.76 -11.60 -15.47
C ASN A 101 1.26 -12.13 -14.12
N LYS A 102 2.06 -12.99 -13.45
CA LYS A 102 1.74 -13.53 -12.13
C LYS A 102 1.75 -12.50 -10.98
N ASP A 103 2.36 -11.34 -11.20
CA ASP A 103 2.48 -10.29 -10.18
C ASP A 103 1.31 -9.30 -10.24
N ILE A 104 0.43 -9.42 -11.22
CA ILE A 104 -0.66 -8.49 -11.48
C ILE A 104 -2.00 -9.19 -11.60
N VAL A 105 -3.07 -8.48 -11.28
CA VAL A 105 -4.46 -8.91 -11.46
C VAL A 105 -5.26 -7.79 -12.12
N LYS A 106 -6.43 -8.11 -12.67
CA LYS A 106 -7.36 -7.09 -13.20
C LYS A 106 -7.70 -6.06 -12.15
N GLU A 107 -7.93 -4.82 -12.57
CA GLU A 107 -8.18 -3.69 -11.65
C GLU A 107 -9.41 -3.92 -10.76
N ASN A 108 -10.44 -4.58 -11.27
CA ASN A 108 -11.67 -4.93 -10.54
C ASN A 108 -11.57 -6.19 -9.66
N TYR A 109 -10.42 -6.88 -9.62
CA TYR A 109 -10.22 -8.03 -8.72
C TYR A 109 -10.34 -7.59 -7.26
N ILE A 110 -11.06 -8.36 -6.44
CA ILE A 110 -11.23 -8.12 -4.99
C ILE A 110 -10.59 -9.27 -4.21
N GLU A 111 -9.67 -8.94 -3.31
CA GLU A 111 -9.10 -9.88 -2.35
C GLU A 111 -9.80 -9.73 -0.99
N LYS A 112 -10.61 -10.73 -0.64
CA LYS A 112 -11.39 -10.71 0.62
C LYS A 112 -10.58 -11.14 1.84
N ASN A 113 -9.43 -11.79 1.64
CA ASN A 113 -8.62 -12.31 2.74
C ASN A 113 -7.63 -11.25 3.24
N LEU A 114 -8.08 -10.41 4.17
CA LEU A 114 -7.27 -9.37 4.79
C LEU A 114 -5.94 -9.92 5.38
N PRO A 115 -5.92 -10.97 6.23
CA PRO A 115 -4.66 -11.52 6.73
C PRO A 115 -3.68 -11.99 5.64
N LYS A 116 -4.16 -12.47 4.50
CA LYS A 116 -3.30 -12.86 3.37
C LYS A 116 -2.50 -11.66 2.85
N ILE A 117 -3.15 -10.52 2.67
CA ILE A 117 -2.49 -9.30 2.22
C ILE A 117 -1.55 -8.73 3.28
N LEU A 118 -2.00 -8.66 4.54
CA LEU A 118 -1.16 -8.14 5.62
C LEU A 118 0.13 -8.96 5.79
N LYS A 119 0.05 -10.29 5.64
CA LYS A 119 1.19 -11.21 5.72
C LYS A 119 2.22 -10.99 4.59
N LEU A 120 1.85 -10.42 3.44
CA LEU A 120 2.84 -10.02 2.42
C LEU A 120 3.86 -9.04 2.99
N PHE A 121 3.45 -8.19 3.94
CA PHE A 121 4.29 -7.16 4.54
C PHE A 121 5.10 -7.65 5.75
N LEU A 122 5.01 -8.92 6.17
CA LEU A 122 5.81 -9.44 7.29
C LEU A 122 7.30 -9.12 7.10
N ASN A 123 7.94 -8.65 8.19
CA ASN A 123 9.32 -8.18 8.24
C ASN A 123 9.62 -6.91 7.41
N THR A 124 8.63 -6.30 6.74
CA THR A 124 8.82 -4.96 6.17
C THR A 124 9.15 -3.97 7.29
N LYS A 125 10.14 -3.11 7.09
CA LYS A 125 10.55 -2.09 8.07
C LYS A 125 9.38 -1.20 8.47
N TYR A 126 9.28 -0.87 9.76
CA TYR A 126 8.43 0.20 10.20
C TYR A 126 8.97 1.54 9.67
N LYS A 127 8.11 2.32 9.05
CA LYS A 127 8.44 3.67 8.59
C LYS A 127 7.22 4.56 8.73
N TRP A 128 7.32 5.60 9.55
CA TRP A 128 6.29 6.62 9.68
C TRP A 128 5.93 7.20 8.30
N GLY A 129 4.63 7.35 8.02
CA GLY A 129 4.13 7.80 6.71
C GLY A 129 4.29 6.77 5.58
N GLY A 130 4.87 5.59 5.84
CA GLY A 130 5.13 4.57 4.81
C GLY A 130 3.87 3.80 4.37
N LYS A 131 3.85 3.40 3.09
CA LYS A 131 2.78 2.59 2.46
C LYS A 131 3.30 1.47 1.55
N ILE A 132 4.63 1.22 1.49
CA ILE A 132 5.23 0.34 0.49
C ILE A 132 6.23 -0.65 1.11
N PHE A 133 6.76 -1.57 0.31
CA PHE A 133 7.74 -2.59 0.72
C PHE A 133 9.06 -2.04 1.33
N ASN A 134 9.40 -0.76 1.08
CA ASN A 134 10.57 -0.10 1.68
C ASN A 134 10.31 0.41 3.11
N GLY A 135 9.07 0.39 3.55
CA GLY A 135 8.65 0.78 4.88
C GLY A 135 7.15 1.08 4.90
N ILE A 136 6.51 0.72 6.01
CA ILE A 136 5.08 0.87 6.22
C ILE A 136 4.80 1.16 7.69
N ASP A 137 3.80 2.02 7.98
CA ASP A 137 3.29 2.22 9.34
C ASP A 137 2.01 1.42 9.61
N CYS A 138 1.50 1.52 10.82
CA CYS A 138 0.36 0.71 11.28
C CYS A 138 -0.94 1.03 10.51
N SER A 139 -1.28 2.29 10.35
CA SER A 139 -2.49 2.72 9.61
C SER A 139 -2.33 2.52 8.10
N GLY A 140 -1.12 2.72 7.56
CA GLY A 140 -0.78 2.42 6.16
C GLY A 140 -0.93 0.94 5.82
N LEU A 141 -0.57 0.04 6.74
CA LEU A 141 -0.72 -1.41 6.56
C LEU A 141 -2.19 -1.81 6.36
N LEU A 142 -3.11 -1.21 7.12
CA LEU A 142 -4.54 -1.40 6.91
C LEU A 142 -5.01 -0.71 5.63
N GLN A 143 -4.57 0.54 5.41
CA GLN A 143 -5.03 1.36 4.29
C GLN A 143 -4.72 0.70 2.93
N VAL A 144 -3.52 0.12 2.73
CA VAL A 144 -3.16 -0.48 1.44
C VAL A 144 -4.04 -1.67 1.05
N PHE A 145 -4.58 -2.42 2.02
CA PHE A 145 -5.57 -3.47 1.74
C PHE A 145 -6.87 -2.90 1.19
N PHE A 146 -7.43 -1.88 1.85
CA PHE A 146 -8.66 -1.24 1.40
C PHE A 146 -8.47 -0.52 0.07
N GLN A 147 -7.36 0.18 -0.10
CA GLN A 147 -7.00 0.83 -1.36
C GLN A 147 -6.85 -0.16 -2.52
N PHE A 148 -6.24 -1.34 -2.29
CA PHE A 148 -6.18 -2.41 -3.27
C PHE A 148 -7.57 -2.87 -3.72
N ASN A 149 -8.53 -2.89 -2.80
CA ASN A 149 -9.93 -3.27 -3.07
C ASN A 149 -10.81 -2.10 -3.53
N ASN A 150 -10.24 -0.93 -3.83
CA ASN A 150 -10.97 0.30 -4.21
C ASN A 150 -11.98 0.78 -3.15
N ILE A 151 -11.74 0.47 -1.89
CA ILE A 151 -12.56 0.90 -0.75
C ILE A 151 -11.82 2.03 -0.05
N PHE A 152 -12.52 3.14 0.18
CA PHE A 152 -11.95 4.27 0.91
C PHE A 152 -11.82 3.98 2.40
N ILE A 153 -10.66 4.31 2.97
CA ILE A 153 -10.47 4.55 4.41
C ILE A 153 -9.47 5.70 4.63
N PRO A 154 -9.58 6.44 5.74
CA PRO A 154 -8.63 7.51 6.06
C PRO A 154 -7.19 6.99 6.21
N ARG A 155 -6.22 7.92 6.08
CA ARG A 155 -4.79 7.58 6.22
C ARG A 155 -4.36 7.38 7.66
N ASP A 156 -4.81 8.26 8.56
CA ASP A 156 -4.31 8.34 9.92
C ASP A 156 -5.18 7.53 10.89
N THR A 157 -4.54 6.91 11.89
CA THR A 157 -5.22 6.05 12.89
C THR A 157 -6.36 6.78 13.61
N LYS A 158 -6.18 8.06 13.96
CA LYS A 158 -7.23 8.88 14.62
C LYS A 158 -8.50 9.01 13.78
N ASP A 159 -8.36 9.08 12.46
CA ASP A 159 -9.48 9.24 11.54
C ASP A 159 -10.06 7.87 11.16
N GLN A 160 -9.23 6.80 11.14
CA GLN A 160 -9.70 5.41 10.99
C GLN A 160 -10.60 5.00 12.15
N ILE A 161 -10.26 5.35 13.41
CA ILE A 161 -11.11 5.10 14.58
C ILE A 161 -12.51 5.71 14.38
N LYS A 162 -12.58 6.98 13.98
CA LYS A 162 -13.83 7.68 13.71
C LYS A 162 -14.60 7.06 12.54
N PHE A 163 -13.89 6.71 11.46
CA PHE A 163 -14.48 6.12 10.26
C PHE A 163 -15.16 4.78 10.53
N PHE A 164 -14.51 3.90 11.31
CA PHE A 164 -15.06 2.60 11.67
C PHE A 164 -16.07 2.66 12.83
N LYS A 165 -16.32 3.83 13.42
CA LYS A 165 -17.24 4.02 14.57
C LYS A 165 -16.95 3.00 15.68
N ILE A 166 -15.68 2.89 16.06
CA ILE A 166 -15.21 1.88 17.02
C ILE A 166 -15.81 2.17 18.39
N ASN A 167 -16.58 1.23 18.91
CA ASN A 167 -17.08 1.18 20.26
C ASN A 167 -16.11 0.37 21.16
N GLU A 168 -16.31 0.41 22.49
CA GLU A 168 -15.47 -0.30 23.45
C GLU A 168 -15.26 -1.78 23.10
N ILE A 169 -14.06 -2.27 23.33
CA ILE A 169 -13.65 -3.63 22.99
C ILE A 169 -14.26 -4.61 23.99
N LYS A 170 -15.09 -5.51 23.49
CA LYS A 170 -15.35 -6.77 24.18
C LYS A 170 -14.15 -7.69 23.96
N ASN A 171 -13.63 -8.35 25.00
CA ASN A 171 -12.44 -9.24 24.98
C ASN A 171 -12.60 -10.51 24.10
N ASN A 172 -13.40 -10.46 23.05
CA ASN A 172 -13.64 -11.55 22.11
C ASN A 172 -13.06 -11.22 20.73
N PHE A 173 -11.78 -11.46 20.59
CA PHE A 173 -11.06 -11.20 19.34
C PHE A 173 -11.36 -12.31 18.32
N GLN A 174 -12.00 -11.93 17.23
CA GLN A 174 -12.21 -12.78 16.06
C GLN A 174 -11.19 -12.42 14.96
N LYS A 175 -11.04 -13.29 13.96
CA LYS A 175 -10.29 -12.98 12.75
C LYS A 175 -10.81 -11.67 12.12
N ASN A 176 -9.91 -10.79 11.71
CA ASN A 176 -10.18 -9.47 11.13
C ASN A 176 -10.70 -8.41 12.12
N THR A 177 -10.68 -8.64 13.43
CA THR A 177 -10.96 -7.59 14.41
C THR A 177 -9.89 -6.51 14.33
N LEU A 178 -10.29 -5.25 14.20
CA LEU A 178 -9.41 -4.08 14.27
C LEU A 178 -9.25 -3.70 15.75
N ILE A 179 -8.02 -3.58 16.21
CA ILE A 179 -7.69 -3.24 17.60
C ILE A 179 -6.95 -1.90 17.57
N PHE A 180 -7.49 -0.90 18.26
CA PHE A 180 -6.94 0.44 18.27
C PHE A 180 -6.44 0.83 19.65
N TRP A 181 -5.31 1.52 19.69
CA TRP A 181 -4.77 2.26 20.83
C TRP A 181 -4.57 3.72 20.41
N LYS A 182 -4.21 4.57 21.33
CA LYS A 182 -3.86 5.96 21.02
C LYS A 182 -2.70 6.00 20.01
N GLY A 183 -2.99 6.40 18.78
CA GLY A 183 -1.99 6.51 17.70
C GLY A 183 -1.52 5.19 17.08
N HIS A 184 -2.13 4.04 17.42
CA HIS A 184 -1.72 2.75 16.89
C HIS A 184 -2.90 1.86 16.49
N ILE A 185 -2.68 0.94 15.53
CA ILE A 185 -3.64 -0.07 15.11
C ILE A 185 -2.96 -1.41 14.89
N ALA A 186 -3.65 -2.48 15.26
CA ALA A 186 -3.32 -3.85 14.92
C ALA A 186 -4.57 -4.58 14.40
N ILE A 187 -4.37 -5.67 13.70
CA ILE A 187 -5.43 -6.48 13.11
C ILE A 187 -5.29 -7.92 13.59
N SER A 188 -6.33 -8.49 14.20
CA SER A 188 -6.31 -9.90 14.58
C SER A 188 -6.35 -10.81 13.35
N ILE A 189 -5.46 -11.80 13.30
CA ILE A 189 -5.42 -12.79 12.23
C ILE A 189 -6.12 -14.10 12.66
N ASN A 190 -6.28 -14.29 13.94
CA ASN A 190 -7.08 -15.34 14.60
C ASN A 190 -7.40 -14.91 16.04
N LYS A 191 -8.00 -15.79 16.86
CA LYS A 191 -8.38 -15.51 18.25
C LYS A 191 -7.20 -15.19 19.19
N GLN A 192 -5.97 -15.54 18.83
CA GLN A 192 -4.79 -15.44 19.71
C GLN A 192 -3.71 -14.49 19.18
N SER A 193 -3.70 -14.21 17.88
CA SER A 193 -2.61 -13.50 17.22
C SER A 193 -3.12 -12.31 16.43
N LEU A 194 -2.36 -11.23 16.48
CA LEU A 194 -2.54 -10.04 15.68
C LEU A 194 -1.32 -9.78 14.79
N ILE A 195 -1.50 -8.97 13.76
CA ILE A 195 -0.44 -8.43 12.90
C ILE A 195 -0.49 -6.90 12.91
N HIS A 196 0.65 -6.26 13.03
CA HIS A 196 0.80 -4.81 12.97
C HIS A 196 2.17 -4.38 12.49
N ALA A 197 2.28 -3.16 11.94
CA ALA A 197 3.56 -2.49 11.78
C ALA A 197 3.88 -1.81 13.12
N TYR A 198 4.87 -2.34 13.85
CA TYR A 198 5.14 -1.96 15.23
C TYR A 198 6.45 -1.19 15.37
N GLY A 199 6.34 0.09 15.75
CA GLY A 199 7.47 1.01 15.88
C GLY A 199 8.58 0.51 16.80
N PRO A 200 8.29 0.05 18.05
CA PRO A 200 9.33 -0.48 18.97
C PRO A 200 10.09 -1.68 18.40
N LYS A 201 9.46 -2.55 17.62
CA LYS A 201 10.14 -3.68 16.93
C LYS A 201 10.64 -3.30 15.52
N LYS A 202 10.46 -2.06 15.08
CA LYS A 202 10.93 -1.50 13.80
C LYS A 202 10.48 -2.28 12.55
N LYS A 203 9.40 -3.06 12.61
CA LYS A 203 8.91 -3.88 11.49
C LYS A 203 7.46 -4.31 11.63
N VAL A 204 6.91 -4.86 10.54
CA VAL A 204 5.65 -5.61 10.56
C VAL A 204 5.90 -6.97 11.20
N ILE A 205 5.11 -7.30 12.23
CA ILE A 205 5.28 -8.50 13.04
C ILE A 205 3.93 -9.10 13.45
N ILE A 206 3.91 -10.41 13.69
CA ILE A 206 2.80 -11.10 14.34
C ILE A 206 3.13 -11.24 15.81
N MET A 207 2.19 -10.89 16.68
CA MET A 207 2.32 -10.99 18.13
C MET A 207 1.08 -11.63 18.76
N ASN A 208 1.24 -12.15 19.98
CA ASN A 208 0.10 -12.64 20.76
C ASN A 208 -0.76 -11.45 21.24
N ILE A 209 -2.10 -11.54 21.11
CA ILE A 209 -3.02 -10.43 21.41
C ILE A 209 -2.90 -10.02 22.88
N LYS A 210 -3.00 -10.97 23.84
CA LYS A 210 -2.96 -10.66 25.29
C LYS A 210 -1.64 -9.98 25.67
N LYS A 211 -0.49 -10.50 25.18
CA LYS A 211 0.82 -9.89 25.45
C LYS A 211 0.91 -8.47 24.87
N THR A 212 0.40 -8.25 23.65
CA THR A 212 0.45 -6.94 23.00
C THR A 212 -0.42 -5.90 23.71
N ILE A 213 -1.61 -6.29 24.21
CA ILE A 213 -2.48 -5.39 24.98
C ILE A 213 -1.81 -4.92 26.27
N ASN A 214 -1.02 -5.79 26.91
CA ASN A 214 -0.28 -5.43 28.13
C ASN A 214 1.02 -4.65 27.85
N GLU A 215 1.54 -4.67 26.60
CA GLU A 215 2.79 -4.00 26.21
C GLU A 215 2.55 -2.55 25.70
N ILE A 216 1.36 -2.28 25.12
CA ILE A 216 0.98 -0.97 24.53
C ILE A 216 0.01 -0.23 25.46
#